data_57128d36b8b5e00a692f7d0c3653a8ef
#
_entry.id   57128d36b8b5e00a692f7d0c3653a8ef
#
_cell.length_a   1.000
_cell.length_b   1.000
_cell.length_c   1.000
_cell.angle_alpha   90.00
_cell.angle_beta   90.00
_cell.angle_gamma   90.00
#
_symmetry.space_group_name_H-M   'P 1'
#
loop_
_entity.id
_entity.type
_entity.pdbx_description
1 polymer ?
#
loop_
_entity_poly.entity_id
_entity_poly.type
_entity_poly.pdbx_seq_one_letter_code
_entity_poly.pdbx_strand_id
1 'polypeptide(L)'
;PARRRGHGRVVVWSLVVLLVLAGVGGGAAWWFSSGPGAYTQVPDGLVEASRPEAVAILDDAGLSHAVEERYDDAVPEGAVVATDPASGEDVRKDGSVRLVVSKGVRMLTVPTGLVGATQEEATAAIEGADLTLGDPVATPHDEVPSGQVMAVQDPDGNAIEEGTTIRHDVPVVLTVSSGPAPVVVPQVTGSAKDAAVAALEEQGLVPAVTEEYSETVGAGLVIRQDPEQGSDAHRKDTVNVVVSLGPPLVEVPNVSTRNVADAEKALKDAGFQVEIRYPQGIHPLNIVYAQDPPGGDGRTAPKGSTIVLNVF
;
A
#
# COMPACT_ATOMS: atom_id res chain seq x y z
N PRO A 1 -41.55 -115.84 -7.53
CA PRO A 1 -41.73 -114.39 -7.80
C PRO A 1 -41.02 -113.57 -6.74
N ALA A 2 -39.91 -113.07 -7.09
CA ALA A 2 -39.05 -112.19 -6.23
C ALA A 2 -39.53 -110.75 -6.30
N ARG A 3 -39.93 -110.21 -5.19
CA ARG A 3 -40.29 -108.82 -4.99
C ARG A 3 -38.99 -107.96 -5.01
N ARG A 4 -38.74 -107.28 -6.13
CA ARG A 4 -37.86 -106.12 -6.19
C ARG A 4 -38.58 -104.88 -5.58
N ARG A 5 -38.42 -104.61 -4.34
CA ARG A 5 -38.85 -103.40 -3.69
C ARG A 5 -37.71 -102.84 -2.77
N GLY A 6 -37.17 -101.78 -3.06
CA GLY A 6 -36.30 -101.07 -2.11
C GLY A 6 -35.39 -99.97 -2.67
N HIS A 7 -34.95 -100.01 -3.93
CA HIS A 7 -33.95 -99.07 -4.43
C HIS A 7 -34.52 -97.68 -4.80
N GLY A 8 -35.80 -97.59 -5.12
CA GLY A 8 -36.42 -96.32 -5.49
C GLY A 8 -36.52 -95.30 -4.32
N ARG A 9 -36.80 -95.80 -3.11
CA ARG A 9 -36.90 -94.94 -1.92
C ARG A 9 -35.55 -94.44 -1.45
N VAL A 10 -34.53 -95.25 -1.55
CA VAL A 10 -33.14 -94.85 -1.17
C VAL A 10 -32.60 -93.78 -2.16
N VAL A 11 -32.87 -93.95 -3.47
CA VAL A 11 -32.47 -92.99 -4.50
C VAL A 11 -33.24 -91.66 -4.33
N VAL A 12 -34.55 -91.72 -4.03
CA VAL A 12 -35.31 -90.48 -3.78
C VAL A 12 -34.81 -89.75 -2.52
N TRP A 13 -34.55 -90.47 -1.41
CA TRP A 13 -34.04 -89.90 -0.19
C TRP A 13 -32.58 -89.33 -0.35
N SER A 14 -31.75 -90.04 -1.14
CA SER A 14 -30.41 -89.51 -1.46
C SER A 14 -30.46 -88.26 -2.34
N LEU A 15 -31.40 -88.21 -3.30
CA LEU A 15 -31.64 -86.97 -4.11
C LEU A 15 -32.16 -85.79 -3.24
N VAL A 16 -33.09 -86.09 -2.31
CA VAL A 16 -33.63 -85.07 -1.40
C VAL A 16 -32.51 -84.60 -0.45
N VAL A 17 -31.68 -85.49 0.07
CA VAL A 17 -30.54 -85.10 0.91
C VAL A 17 -29.52 -84.29 0.11
N LEU A 18 -29.28 -84.68 -1.15
CA LEU A 18 -28.36 -83.95 -2.03
C LEU A 18 -28.87 -82.52 -2.36
N LEU A 19 -30.20 -82.40 -2.64
CA LEU A 19 -30.87 -81.11 -2.87
C LEU A 19 -30.90 -80.24 -1.62
N VAL A 20 -31.10 -80.80 -0.43
CA VAL A 20 -31.05 -80.10 0.83
C VAL A 20 -29.60 -79.65 1.11
N LEU A 21 -28.61 -80.51 0.91
CA LEU A 21 -27.21 -80.17 1.03
C LEU A 21 -26.76 -79.09 0.00
N ALA A 22 -27.23 -79.18 -1.25
CA ALA A 22 -27.03 -78.21 -2.28
C ALA A 22 -27.71 -76.89 -1.94
N GLY A 23 -28.96 -76.95 -1.43
CA GLY A 23 -29.66 -75.71 -0.97
C GLY A 23 -29.04 -75.08 0.25
N VAL A 24 -28.62 -75.84 1.24
CA VAL A 24 -27.94 -75.34 2.42
C VAL A 24 -26.55 -74.86 2.06
N GLY A 25 -25.77 -75.60 1.27
CA GLY A 25 -24.43 -75.23 0.81
C GLY A 25 -24.50 -74.03 -0.13
N GLY A 26 -25.43 -74.00 -1.08
CA GLY A 26 -25.64 -72.85 -1.98
C GLY A 26 -26.12 -71.59 -1.25
N GLY A 27 -27.08 -71.80 -0.31
CA GLY A 27 -27.58 -70.71 0.55
C GLY A 27 -26.48 -70.13 1.47
N ALA A 28 -25.68 -71.01 2.10
CA ALA A 28 -24.53 -70.54 2.90
C ALA A 28 -23.47 -69.86 2.04
N ALA A 29 -23.13 -70.42 0.89
CA ALA A 29 -22.19 -69.79 -0.04
C ALA A 29 -22.70 -68.44 -0.52
N TRP A 30 -23.95 -68.27 -0.86
CA TRP A 30 -24.57 -67.00 -1.22
C TRP A 30 -24.57 -66.07 -0.04
N TRP A 31 -24.92 -66.52 1.19
CA TRP A 31 -24.92 -65.67 2.39
C TRP A 31 -23.58 -65.05 2.69
N PHE A 32 -22.49 -65.80 2.59
CA PHE A 32 -21.12 -65.34 2.89
C PHE A 32 -20.40 -64.67 1.70
N SER A 33 -20.87 -64.85 0.43
CA SER A 33 -20.23 -64.26 -0.75
C SER A 33 -20.93 -63.01 -1.27
N SER A 34 -22.28 -62.96 -1.19
CA SER A 34 -23.08 -61.88 -1.81
C SER A 34 -24.26 -61.45 -0.94
N GLY A 35 -24.55 -62.18 0.14
CA GLY A 35 -25.62 -61.90 1.09
C GLY A 35 -25.13 -61.02 2.27
N PRO A 36 -26.03 -60.81 3.26
CA PRO A 36 -25.72 -59.99 4.43
C PRO A 36 -24.48 -60.40 5.22
N GLY A 37 -24.12 -61.68 5.18
CA GLY A 37 -22.92 -62.21 5.86
C GLY A 37 -21.59 -61.84 5.22
N ALA A 38 -21.62 -61.27 3.99
CA ALA A 38 -20.45 -60.78 3.30
C ALA A 38 -20.05 -59.35 3.73
N TYR A 39 -20.90 -58.66 4.50
CA TYR A 39 -20.71 -57.28 4.94
C TYR A 39 -20.39 -57.22 6.44
N THR A 40 -19.72 -56.18 6.83
CA THR A 40 -19.48 -55.76 8.21
C THR A 40 -19.62 -54.25 8.30
N GLN A 41 -19.84 -53.70 9.48
CA GLN A 41 -19.93 -52.26 9.64
C GLN A 41 -18.54 -51.68 9.86
N VAL A 42 -18.30 -50.47 9.30
CA VAL A 42 -17.10 -49.69 9.60
C VAL A 42 -17.13 -49.32 11.08
N PRO A 43 -16.05 -49.62 11.85
CA PRO A 43 -16.03 -49.34 13.28
C PRO A 43 -16.19 -47.84 13.58
N ASP A 44 -16.78 -47.57 14.75
CA ASP A 44 -16.80 -46.19 15.29
C ASP A 44 -15.44 -45.79 15.87
N GLY A 45 -15.27 -44.46 16.08
CA GLY A 45 -14.05 -43.91 16.70
C GLY A 45 -12.86 -43.79 15.76
N LEU A 46 -13.07 -43.88 14.45
CA LEU A 46 -12.03 -43.66 13.43
C LEU A 46 -11.75 -42.16 13.18
N VAL A 47 -12.82 -41.36 13.15
CA VAL A 47 -12.72 -39.92 12.93
C VAL A 47 -12.14 -39.26 14.19
N GLU A 48 -11.22 -38.29 14.02
CA GLU A 48 -10.43 -37.62 15.04
C GLU A 48 -9.37 -38.52 15.74
N ALA A 49 -9.40 -39.86 15.53
CA ALA A 49 -8.32 -40.70 15.99
C ALA A 49 -7.01 -40.42 15.26
N SER A 50 -5.91 -40.72 15.90
CA SER A 50 -4.61 -40.70 15.20
C SER A 50 -4.56 -41.80 14.13
N ARG A 51 -3.77 -41.58 13.05
CA ARG A 51 -3.59 -42.58 12.00
C ARG A 51 -3.22 -43.97 12.53
N PRO A 52 -2.27 -44.15 13.48
CA PRO A 52 -1.94 -45.46 14.02
C PRO A 52 -3.11 -46.13 14.77
N GLU A 53 -3.91 -45.36 15.52
CA GLU A 53 -5.07 -45.85 16.25
C GLU A 53 -6.20 -46.28 15.29
N ALA A 54 -6.48 -45.46 14.27
CA ALA A 54 -7.50 -45.81 13.26
C ALA A 54 -7.13 -47.05 12.46
N VAL A 55 -5.85 -47.20 12.11
CA VAL A 55 -5.34 -48.41 11.46
C VAL A 55 -5.50 -49.65 12.37
N ALA A 56 -5.15 -49.55 13.66
CA ALA A 56 -5.30 -50.63 14.61
C ALA A 56 -6.79 -51.06 14.77
N ILE A 57 -7.73 -50.10 14.82
CA ILE A 57 -9.16 -50.36 14.90
C ILE A 57 -9.65 -51.14 13.65
N LEU A 58 -9.18 -50.73 12.46
CA LEU A 58 -9.54 -51.40 11.20
C LEU A 58 -8.94 -52.81 11.09
N ASP A 59 -7.67 -52.99 11.51
CA ASP A 59 -6.99 -54.26 11.52
C ASP A 59 -7.67 -55.26 12.50
N ASP A 60 -8.06 -54.77 13.69
CA ASP A 60 -8.83 -55.56 14.65
C ASP A 60 -10.23 -55.98 14.10
N ALA A 61 -10.84 -55.15 13.26
CA ALA A 61 -12.10 -55.46 12.57
C ALA A 61 -11.89 -56.35 11.33
N GLY A 62 -10.65 -56.65 10.97
CA GLY A 62 -10.31 -57.42 9.77
C GLY A 62 -10.57 -56.72 8.45
N LEU A 63 -10.56 -55.38 8.46
CA LEU A 63 -10.80 -54.56 7.28
C LEU A 63 -9.47 -54.02 6.71
N SER A 64 -9.36 -54.10 5.39
CA SER A 64 -8.25 -53.45 4.71
C SER A 64 -8.43 -51.95 4.73
N HIS A 65 -7.33 -51.21 4.72
CA HIS A 65 -7.36 -49.74 4.72
C HIS A 65 -6.50 -49.14 3.58
N ALA A 66 -6.93 -47.98 3.09
CA ALA A 66 -6.13 -47.10 2.22
C ALA A 66 -6.03 -45.71 2.87
N VAL A 67 -4.87 -45.06 2.79
CA VAL A 67 -4.66 -43.77 3.39
C VAL A 67 -4.54 -42.72 2.29
N GLU A 68 -5.35 -41.69 2.41
CA GLU A 68 -5.30 -40.49 1.60
C GLU A 68 -4.99 -39.31 2.52
N GLU A 69 -4.02 -38.48 2.17
CA GLU A 69 -3.64 -37.31 2.98
C GLU A 69 -4.14 -36.04 2.33
N ARG A 70 -4.75 -35.13 3.11
CA ARG A 70 -5.14 -33.80 2.68
C ARG A 70 -4.88 -32.77 3.77
N TYR A 71 -4.73 -31.50 3.37
CA TYR A 71 -4.69 -30.41 4.34
C TYR A 71 -6.07 -30.19 4.96
N ASP A 72 -6.09 -29.87 6.25
CA ASP A 72 -7.30 -29.57 7.01
C ASP A 72 -6.98 -28.54 8.10
N ASP A 73 -7.79 -27.46 8.16
CA ASP A 73 -7.52 -26.33 9.05
C ASP A 73 -8.02 -26.55 10.47
N ALA A 74 -8.92 -27.53 10.67
CA ALA A 74 -9.56 -27.82 11.96
C ALA A 74 -8.98 -29.06 12.63
N VAL A 75 -8.61 -30.08 11.82
CA VAL A 75 -8.12 -31.37 12.34
C VAL A 75 -6.59 -31.34 12.42
N PRO A 76 -6.00 -31.67 13.59
CA PRO A 76 -4.53 -31.71 13.75
C PRO A 76 -3.85 -32.66 12.76
N GLU A 77 -2.60 -32.39 12.44
CA GLU A 77 -1.78 -33.25 11.60
C GLU A 77 -1.72 -34.68 12.15
N GLY A 78 -1.92 -35.67 11.28
CA GLY A 78 -1.90 -37.10 11.60
C GLY A 78 -3.20 -37.67 12.14
N ALA A 79 -4.24 -36.87 12.37
CA ALA A 79 -5.55 -37.34 12.79
C ALA A 79 -6.46 -37.58 11.57
N VAL A 80 -7.42 -38.49 11.69
CA VAL A 80 -8.36 -38.86 10.64
C VAL A 80 -9.47 -37.82 10.55
N VAL A 81 -9.62 -37.23 9.36
CA VAL A 81 -10.64 -36.24 9.05
C VAL A 81 -11.97 -36.90 8.66
N ALA A 82 -11.90 -37.99 7.90
CA ALA A 82 -13.06 -38.69 7.39
C ALA A 82 -12.71 -40.14 6.98
N THR A 83 -13.70 -40.96 6.88
CA THR A 83 -13.59 -42.33 6.33
C THR A 83 -14.58 -42.52 5.19
N ASP A 84 -14.23 -43.37 4.23
CA ASP A 84 -15.10 -43.74 3.12
C ASP A 84 -14.99 -45.29 2.91
N PRO A 85 -16.03 -46.09 3.24
CA PRO A 85 -17.33 -45.69 3.78
C PRO A 85 -17.25 -45.06 5.19
N ALA A 86 -18.28 -44.29 5.58
CA ALA A 86 -18.34 -43.65 6.88
C ALA A 86 -18.52 -44.65 8.03
N SER A 87 -18.16 -44.26 9.27
CA SER A 87 -18.40 -45.08 10.46
C SER A 87 -19.87 -45.51 10.56
N GLY A 88 -20.12 -46.80 10.84
CA GLY A 88 -21.44 -47.40 10.91
C GLY A 88 -22.03 -47.83 9.56
N GLU A 89 -21.42 -47.46 8.44
CA GLU A 89 -21.84 -47.96 7.13
C GLU A 89 -21.38 -49.39 6.86
N ASP A 90 -22.16 -50.14 6.02
CA ASP A 90 -21.81 -51.49 5.65
C ASP A 90 -20.71 -51.53 4.60
N VAL A 91 -19.64 -52.22 4.88
CA VAL A 91 -18.53 -52.49 3.97
C VAL A 91 -18.37 -53.99 3.79
N ARG A 92 -17.94 -54.43 2.62
CA ARG A 92 -17.61 -55.83 2.40
C ARG A 92 -16.42 -56.25 3.28
N LYS A 93 -16.45 -57.47 3.82
CA LYS A 93 -15.33 -57.99 4.64
C LYS A 93 -14.01 -58.09 3.90
N ASP A 94 -14.05 -58.17 2.55
CA ASP A 94 -12.88 -58.12 1.66
C ASP A 94 -12.66 -56.73 1.05
N GLY A 95 -13.43 -55.71 1.49
CA GLY A 95 -13.34 -54.35 1.05
C GLY A 95 -12.26 -53.56 1.75
N SER A 96 -12.11 -52.30 1.34
CA SER A 96 -11.15 -51.38 1.92
C SER A 96 -11.85 -50.11 2.40
N VAL A 97 -11.48 -49.62 3.57
CA VAL A 97 -11.91 -48.35 4.12
C VAL A 97 -10.84 -47.33 3.82
N ARG A 98 -11.22 -46.24 3.17
CA ARG A 98 -10.30 -45.09 2.93
C ARG A 98 -10.28 -44.22 4.16
N LEU A 99 -9.10 -44.04 4.72
CA LEU A 99 -8.83 -43.08 5.80
C LEU A 99 -8.31 -41.78 5.19
N VAL A 100 -9.05 -40.68 5.35
CA VAL A 100 -8.56 -39.34 4.99
C VAL A 100 -7.86 -38.75 6.21
N VAL A 101 -6.55 -38.62 6.15
CA VAL A 101 -5.71 -38.14 7.25
C VAL A 101 -5.30 -36.70 7.03
N SER A 102 -5.39 -35.88 8.07
CA SER A 102 -4.99 -34.49 8.04
C SER A 102 -3.47 -34.35 7.89
N LYS A 103 -3.04 -33.46 6.99
CA LYS A 103 -1.66 -32.91 6.90
C LYS A 103 -1.49 -31.65 7.76
N GLY A 104 -2.50 -31.34 8.58
CA GLY A 104 -2.56 -30.08 9.29
C GLY A 104 -2.87 -28.90 8.38
N VAL A 105 -2.64 -27.72 8.90
CA VAL A 105 -2.87 -26.45 8.18
C VAL A 105 -1.87 -26.33 7.01
N ARG A 106 -2.36 -25.91 5.84
CA ARG A 106 -1.50 -25.66 4.70
C ARG A 106 -0.63 -24.42 4.98
N MET A 107 0.68 -24.61 5.00
CA MET A 107 1.66 -23.54 5.14
C MET A 107 2.22 -23.16 3.78
N LEU A 108 2.35 -21.86 3.51
CA LEU A 108 2.86 -21.30 2.27
C LEU A 108 4.03 -20.36 2.58
N THR A 109 5.00 -20.31 1.66
CA THR A 109 6.17 -19.44 1.81
C THR A 109 5.90 -18.07 1.21
N VAL A 110 6.15 -17.03 1.98
CA VAL A 110 6.06 -15.64 1.53
C VAL A 110 7.20 -15.37 0.52
N PRO A 111 6.90 -14.87 -0.68
CA PRO A 111 7.95 -14.53 -1.65
C PRO A 111 8.94 -13.51 -1.11
N THR A 112 10.16 -13.54 -1.63
CA THR A 112 11.19 -12.54 -1.33
C THR A 112 11.21 -11.44 -2.39
N GLY A 113 11.66 -10.23 -2.02
CA GLY A 113 11.75 -9.10 -2.92
C GLY A 113 10.43 -8.36 -3.11
N LEU A 114 9.50 -8.48 -2.18
CA LEU A 114 8.24 -7.74 -2.16
C LEU A 114 8.47 -6.29 -1.76
N VAL A 115 9.28 -6.06 -0.72
CA VAL A 115 9.64 -4.70 -0.27
C VAL A 115 10.55 -4.04 -1.31
N GLY A 116 10.16 -2.85 -1.76
CA GLY A 116 10.82 -2.10 -2.83
C GLY A 116 10.32 -2.42 -4.25
N ALA A 117 9.56 -3.51 -4.43
CA ALA A 117 8.87 -3.80 -5.69
C ALA A 117 7.68 -2.86 -5.90
N THR A 118 7.16 -2.81 -7.12
CA THR A 118 5.87 -2.16 -7.39
C THR A 118 4.73 -2.98 -6.80
N GLN A 119 3.61 -2.33 -6.50
CA GLN A 119 2.41 -3.01 -6.01
C GLN A 119 1.97 -4.14 -6.94
N GLU A 120 2.04 -3.94 -8.26
CA GLU A 120 1.64 -4.94 -9.26
C GLU A 120 2.55 -6.17 -9.22
N GLU A 121 3.88 -5.96 -9.15
CA GLU A 121 4.86 -7.05 -9.07
C GLU A 121 4.70 -7.86 -7.78
N ALA A 122 4.54 -7.16 -6.64
CA ALA A 122 4.33 -7.80 -5.35
C ALA A 122 3.01 -8.59 -5.30
N THR A 123 1.93 -8.02 -5.84
CA THR A 123 0.63 -8.71 -5.96
C THR A 123 0.77 -10.00 -6.77
N ALA A 124 1.38 -9.93 -7.95
CA ALA A 124 1.60 -11.09 -8.80
C ALA A 124 2.45 -12.17 -8.13
N ALA A 125 3.46 -11.77 -7.34
CA ALA A 125 4.30 -12.71 -6.59
C ALA A 125 3.51 -13.41 -5.47
N ILE A 126 2.67 -12.68 -4.73
CA ILE A 126 1.81 -13.23 -3.66
C ILE A 126 0.79 -14.20 -4.23
N GLU A 127 0.10 -13.82 -5.30
CA GLU A 127 -0.87 -14.69 -6.00
C GLU A 127 -0.18 -15.94 -6.59
N GLY A 128 1.01 -15.77 -7.17
CA GLY A 128 1.83 -16.86 -7.69
C GLY A 128 2.30 -17.86 -6.62
N ALA A 129 2.32 -17.45 -5.36
CA ALA A 129 2.62 -18.31 -4.21
C ALA A 129 1.36 -18.95 -3.58
N ASP A 130 0.20 -18.83 -4.20
CA ASP A 130 -1.13 -19.24 -3.67
C ASP A 130 -1.51 -18.58 -2.34
N LEU A 131 -0.88 -17.47 -1.97
CA LEU A 131 -1.19 -16.70 -0.77
C LEU A 131 -2.41 -15.82 -1.00
N THR A 132 -3.17 -15.57 0.06
CA THR A 132 -4.30 -14.65 0.01
C THR A 132 -3.79 -13.21 0.15
N LEU A 133 -4.14 -12.35 -0.81
CA LEU A 133 -3.84 -10.92 -0.73
C LEU A 133 -4.95 -10.21 0.04
N GLY A 134 -4.55 -9.39 1.03
CA GLY A 134 -5.44 -8.45 1.71
C GLY A 134 -5.50 -7.10 1.00
N ASP A 135 -6.41 -6.23 1.44
CA ASP A 135 -6.52 -4.88 0.88
C ASP A 135 -5.24 -4.08 1.15
N PRO A 136 -4.60 -3.50 0.12
CA PRO A 136 -3.39 -2.73 0.30
C PRO A 136 -3.65 -1.43 1.08
N VAL A 137 -2.71 -1.05 1.94
CA VAL A 137 -2.76 0.18 2.72
C VAL A 137 -1.84 1.21 2.09
N ALA A 138 -2.41 2.30 1.58
CA ALA A 138 -1.63 3.42 1.06
C ALA A 138 -1.19 4.34 2.20
N THR A 139 0.12 4.62 2.29
CA THR A 139 0.71 5.47 3.33
C THR A 139 1.66 6.48 2.70
N PRO A 140 1.56 7.77 3.05
CA PRO A 140 2.50 8.77 2.55
C PRO A 140 3.93 8.49 3.05
N HIS A 141 4.91 8.68 2.14
CA HIS A 141 6.33 8.54 2.46
C HIS A 141 7.17 9.48 1.60
N ASP A 142 8.05 10.26 2.27
CA ASP A 142 8.79 11.34 1.61
C ASP A 142 9.92 10.86 0.68
N GLU A 143 10.38 9.60 0.82
CA GLU A 143 11.54 9.07 0.08
C GLU A 143 11.20 7.90 -0.84
N VAL A 144 10.16 7.12 -0.49
CA VAL A 144 9.74 5.98 -1.31
C VAL A 144 8.78 6.46 -2.39
N PRO A 145 9.08 6.21 -3.67
CA PRO A 145 8.18 6.58 -4.76
C PRO A 145 6.78 6.00 -4.61
N SER A 146 5.78 6.74 -5.10
CA SER A 146 4.39 6.28 -5.13
C SER A 146 4.28 4.95 -5.87
N GLY A 147 3.50 4.02 -5.33
CA GLY A 147 3.26 2.70 -5.89
C GLY A 147 4.27 1.62 -5.49
N GLN A 148 5.31 1.94 -4.71
CA GLN A 148 6.24 0.95 -4.19
C GLN A 148 5.82 0.40 -2.84
N VAL A 149 6.05 -0.89 -2.63
CA VAL A 149 5.79 -1.59 -1.37
C VAL A 149 6.83 -1.21 -0.33
N MET A 150 6.37 -0.78 0.83
CA MET A 150 7.20 -0.39 1.97
C MET A 150 7.28 -1.47 3.04
N ALA A 151 6.20 -2.24 3.21
CA ALA A 151 6.12 -3.29 4.23
C ALA A 151 5.12 -4.37 3.81
N VAL A 152 5.35 -5.58 4.34
CA VAL A 152 4.47 -6.73 4.23
C VAL A 152 3.97 -7.07 5.63
N GLN A 153 2.66 -7.14 5.82
CA GLN A 153 2.04 -7.27 7.14
C GLN A 153 0.86 -8.25 7.09
N ASP A 154 0.43 -8.70 8.27
CA ASP A 154 -0.86 -9.35 8.44
C ASP A 154 -1.99 -8.30 8.62
N PRO A 155 -3.27 -8.70 8.64
CA PRO A 155 -4.38 -7.77 8.86
C PRO A 155 -4.36 -7.04 10.21
N ASP A 156 -3.63 -7.56 11.19
CA ASP A 156 -3.48 -6.94 12.51
C ASP A 156 -2.33 -5.93 12.56
N GLY A 157 -1.58 -5.80 11.46
CA GLY A 157 -0.45 -4.87 11.32
C GLY A 157 0.89 -5.43 11.79
N ASN A 158 0.98 -6.74 12.09
CA ASN A 158 2.25 -7.36 12.44
C ASN A 158 3.07 -7.61 11.16
N ALA A 159 4.36 -7.32 11.23
CA ALA A 159 5.24 -7.54 10.09
C ALA A 159 5.37 -9.04 9.75
N ILE A 160 5.25 -9.34 8.46
CA ILE A 160 5.55 -10.65 7.90
C ILE A 160 6.92 -10.59 7.24
N GLU A 161 7.85 -11.44 7.69
CA GLU A 161 9.18 -11.52 7.10
C GLU A 161 9.12 -12.30 5.77
N GLU A 162 9.75 -11.76 4.74
CA GLU A 162 9.90 -12.43 3.45
C GLU A 162 10.70 -13.74 3.58
N GLY A 163 10.29 -14.76 2.84
CA GLY A 163 10.91 -16.09 2.88
C GLY A 163 10.46 -16.96 4.06
N THR A 164 9.66 -16.45 4.98
CA THR A 164 9.05 -17.25 6.06
C THR A 164 7.82 -18.00 5.58
N THR A 165 7.35 -18.95 6.36
CA THR A 165 6.12 -19.69 6.08
C THR A 165 4.99 -19.19 6.95
N ILE A 166 3.85 -18.93 6.35
CA ILE A 166 2.61 -18.53 7.02
C ILE A 166 1.47 -19.48 6.66
N ARG A 167 0.40 -19.44 7.42
CA ARG A 167 -0.83 -20.19 7.10
C ARG A 167 -1.44 -19.64 5.82
N HIS A 168 -1.98 -20.51 4.97
CA HIS A 168 -2.60 -20.14 3.70
C HIS A 168 -3.81 -19.21 3.84
N ASP A 169 -4.49 -19.26 5.00
CA ASP A 169 -5.68 -18.48 5.32
C ASP A 169 -5.38 -17.10 5.94
N VAL A 170 -4.10 -16.77 6.20
CA VAL A 170 -3.68 -15.45 6.67
C VAL A 170 -3.48 -14.54 5.47
N PRO A 171 -4.29 -13.47 5.35
CA PRO A 171 -4.09 -12.51 4.26
C PRO A 171 -2.78 -11.74 4.41
N VAL A 172 -2.09 -11.55 3.32
CA VAL A 172 -0.89 -10.70 3.23
C VAL A 172 -1.29 -9.31 2.82
N VAL A 173 -1.07 -8.32 3.67
CA VAL A 173 -1.38 -6.92 3.45
C VAL A 173 -0.10 -6.19 3.02
N LEU A 174 -0.16 -5.51 1.88
CA LEU A 174 0.92 -4.66 1.40
C LEU A 174 0.72 -3.23 1.87
N THR A 175 1.72 -2.65 2.54
CA THR A 175 1.78 -1.21 2.77
C THR A 175 2.51 -0.57 1.61
N VAL A 176 1.81 0.28 0.85
CA VAL A 176 2.30 0.89 -0.39
C VAL A 176 2.48 2.38 -0.20
N SER A 177 3.58 2.93 -0.70
CA SER A 177 3.80 4.37 -0.68
C SER A 177 2.79 5.09 -1.59
N SER A 178 2.14 6.12 -1.08
CA SER A 178 1.38 7.08 -1.90
C SER A 178 2.24 8.25 -2.39
N GLY A 179 3.55 8.23 -2.14
CA GLY A 179 4.45 9.36 -2.37
C GLY A 179 4.42 10.36 -1.22
N PRO A 180 5.02 11.55 -1.39
CA PRO A 180 5.06 12.57 -0.36
C PRO A 180 3.66 12.99 0.11
N ALA A 181 3.54 13.35 1.39
CA ALA A 181 2.26 13.75 1.97
C ALA A 181 1.68 15.00 1.29
N PRO A 182 0.38 15.05 1.02
CA PRO A 182 -0.27 16.23 0.49
C PRO A 182 -0.20 17.39 1.49
N VAL A 183 0.05 18.60 0.99
CA VAL A 183 0.11 19.85 1.76
C VAL A 183 -0.58 20.95 0.96
N VAL A 184 -0.95 22.03 1.65
CA VAL A 184 -1.54 23.21 0.99
C VAL A 184 -0.52 24.33 0.99
N VAL A 185 -0.32 24.96 -0.15
CA VAL A 185 0.62 26.09 -0.29
C VAL A 185 0.16 27.27 0.57
N PRO A 186 0.96 27.73 1.55
CA PRO A 186 0.61 28.87 2.41
C PRO A 186 0.71 30.19 1.66
N GLN A 187 0.02 31.21 2.17
CA GLN A 187 0.18 32.57 1.64
C GLN A 187 1.48 33.19 2.13
N VAL A 188 2.37 33.53 1.20
CA VAL A 188 3.61 34.24 1.52
C VAL A 188 3.77 35.55 0.75
N THR A 189 2.86 35.89 -0.17
CA THR A 189 2.84 37.16 -0.89
C THR A 189 2.68 38.33 0.09
N GLY A 190 3.54 39.33 -0.01
CA GLY A 190 3.58 40.51 0.87
C GLY A 190 4.38 40.30 2.17
N SER A 191 4.80 39.08 2.48
CA SER A 191 5.63 38.78 3.63
C SER A 191 7.11 39.14 3.38
N ALA A 192 7.88 39.28 4.44
CA ALA A 192 9.35 39.38 4.33
C ALA A 192 9.94 38.03 3.83
N LYS A 193 11.04 38.12 3.06
CA LYS A 193 11.73 36.96 2.47
C LYS A 193 11.94 35.81 3.48
N ASP A 194 12.52 36.10 4.64
CA ASP A 194 12.86 35.08 5.63
C ASP A 194 11.59 34.44 6.24
N ALA A 195 10.57 35.24 6.47
CA ALA A 195 9.27 34.72 6.95
C ALA A 195 8.57 33.85 5.91
N ALA A 196 8.67 34.23 4.64
CA ALA A 196 8.12 33.44 3.52
C ALA A 196 8.81 32.08 3.40
N VAL A 197 10.14 32.07 3.46
CA VAL A 197 10.95 30.85 3.42
C VAL A 197 10.59 29.95 4.59
N ALA A 198 10.58 30.47 5.80
CA ALA A 198 10.22 29.69 7.00
C ALA A 198 8.81 29.09 6.93
N ALA A 199 7.82 29.86 6.45
CA ALA A 199 6.45 29.38 6.32
C ALA A 199 6.30 28.25 5.29
N LEU A 200 7.06 28.29 4.19
CA LEU A 200 7.08 27.21 3.18
C LEU A 200 7.78 25.96 3.72
N GLU A 201 8.93 26.11 4.38
CA GLU A 201 9.69 25.02 4.98
C GLU A 201 8.91 24.33 6.11
N GLU A 202 8.12 25.07 6.89
CA GLU A 202 7.25 24.51 7.93
C GLU A 202 6.20 23.54 7.35
N GLN A 203 5.72 23.81 6.13
CA GLN A 203 4.83 22.90 5.39
C GLN A 203 5.61 21.78 4.66
N GLY A 204 6.93 21.75 4.75
CA GLY A 204 7.79 20.79 4.05
C GLY A 204 7.95 21.08 2.55
N LEU A 205 7.61 22.30 2.10
CA LEU A 205 7.82 22.78 0.73
C LEU A 205 9.25 23.32 0.57
N VAL A 206 9.76 23.33 -0.67
CA VAL A 206 11.09 23.83 -1.01
C VAL A 206 10.99 25.21 -1.66
N PRO A 207 11.38 26.32 -0.97
CA PRO A 207 11.33 27.63 -1.56
C PRO A 207 12.44 27.85 -2.59
N ALA A 208 12.08 28.24 -3.82
CA ALA A 208 13.00 28.72 -4.84
C ALA A 208 12.87 30.25 -4.95
N VAL A 209 13.82 30.95 -4.37
CA VAL A 209 13.78 32.41 -4.26
C VAL A 209 14.50 33.06 -5.45
N THR A 210 13.81 33.98 -6.13
CA THR A 210 14.36 34.87 -7.14
C THR A 210 14.08 36.33 -6.75
N GLU A 211 14.82 37.27 -7.31
CA GLU A 211 14.68 38.69 -6.98
C GLU A 211 14.43 39.50 -8.23
N GLU A 212 13.50 40.47 -8.15
CA GLU A 212 13.22 41.42 -9.24
C GLU A 212 12.93 42.82 -8.69
N TYR A 213 13.11 43.83 -9.52
CA TYR A 213 12.73 45.21 -9.16
C TYR A 213 11.19 45.36 -9.20
N SER A 214 10.67 46.11 -8.23
CA SER A 214 9.26 46.48 -8.18
C SER A 214 9.08 47.92 -7.75
N GLU A 215 8.28 48.69 -8.48
CA GLU A 215 7.94 50.07 -8.12
C GLU A 215 6.82 50.13 -7.05
N THR A 216 6.11 49.01 -6.81
CA THR A 216 4.94 48.96 -5.94
C THR A 216 5.16 48.18 -4.66
N VAL A 217 6.09 47.22 -4.69
CA VAL A 217 6.38 46.35 -3.54
C VAL A 217 7.76 46.77 -2.94
N GLY A 218 7.78 46.99 -1.65
CA GLY A 218 9.02 47.39 -0.93
C GLY A 218 10.09 46.31 -1.00
N ALA A 219 11.34 46.75 -0.93
CA ALA A 219 12.52 45.85 -0.95
C ALA A 219 12.43 44.81 0.17
N GLY A 220 12.76 43.55 -0.14
CA GLY A 220 12.71 42.41 0.79
C GLY A 220 11.35 41.78 1.00
N LEU A 221 10.30 42.30 0.37
CA LEU A 221 8.96 41.71 0.43
C LEU A 221 8.67 40.83 -0.78
N VAL A 222 7.89 39.78 -0.60
CA VAL A 222 7.47 38.87 -1.68
C VAL A 222 6.46 39.56 -2.61
N ILE A 223 6.78 39.62 -3.89
CA ILE A 223 5.91 40.16 -4.94
C ILE A 223 4.84 39.14 -5.33
N ARG A 224 5.26 37.92 -5.60
CA ARG A 224 4.39 36.81 -6.03
C ARG A 224 4.98 35.46 -5.65
N GLN A 225 4.15 34.46 -5.62
CA GLN A 225 4.49 33.06 -5.43
C GLN A 225 3.84 32.21 -6.51
N ASP A 226 4.46 31.07 -6.82
CA ASP A 226 3.93 30.07 -7.76
C ASP A 226 4.38 28.66 -7.28
N PRO A 227 3.44 27.74 -6.95
CA PRO A 227 1.99 27.88 -7.04
C PRO A 227 1.36 28.94 -6.12
N GLU A 228 0.14 29.36 -6.46
CA GLU A 228 -0.61 30.33 -5.65
C GLU A 228 -1.02 29.74 -4.29
N GLN A 229 -1.31 30.64 -3.33
CA GLN A 229 -1.85 30.23 -2.03
C GLN A 229 -3.10 29.36 -2.17
N GLY A 230 -3.21 28.31 -1.32
CA GLY A 230 -4.35 27.40 -1.33
C GLY A 230 -4.29 26.31 -2.40
N SER A 231 -3.26 26.31 -3.25
CA SER A 231 -3.03 25.23 -4.21
C SER A 231 -2.66 23.94 -3.48
N ASP A 232 -3.13 22.80 -4.00
CA ASP A 232 -2.69 21.49 -3.56
C ASP A 232 -1.26 21.24 -4.05
N ALA A 233 -0.42 20.75 -3.17
CA ALA A 233 0.96 20.38 -3.41
C ALA A 233 1.33 19.16 -2.56
N HIS A 234 2.54 18.66 -2.72
CA HIS A 234 3.07 17.60 -1.86
C HIS A 234 4.32 18.12 -1.15
N ARG A 235 4.65 17.49 -0.04
CA ARG A 235 5.94 17.77 0.62
C ARG A 235 7.09 17.60 -0.38
N LYS A 236 8.11 18.46 -0.24
CA LYS A 236 9.24 18.60 -1.16
C LYS A 236 8.93 19.23 -2.53
N ASP A 237 7.69 19.57 -2.83
CA ASP A 237 7.40 20.36 -4.02
C ASP A 237 8.02 21.74 -3.92
N THR A 238 8.46 22.25 -5.08
CA THR A 238 9.10 23.56 -5.14
C THR A 238 8.08 24.67 -5.30
N VAL A 239 8.20 25.72 -4.46
CA VAL A 239 7.42 26.95 -4.60
C VAL A 239 8.36 28.10 -5.01
N ASN A 240 8.13 28.66 -6.18
CA ASN A 240 8.86 29.83 -6.66
C ASN A 240 8.38 31.08 -5.92
N VAL A 241 9.31 31.82 -5.34
CA VAL A 241 9.03 33.05 -4.59
C VAL A 241 9.82 34.15 -5.22
N VAL A 242 9.16 35.22 -5.65
CA VAL A 242 9.81 36.39 -6.23
C VAL A 242 9.79 37.50 -5.20
N VAL A 243 10.97 37.94 -4.82
CA VAL A 243 11.20 38.99 -3.80
C VAL A 243 11.56 40.31 -4.46
N SER A 244 11.02 41.40 -3.95
CA SER A 244 11.30 42.73 -4.43
C SER A 244 12.70 43.24 -4.04
N LEU A 245 13.42 43.74 -5.00
CA LEU A 245 14.61 44.59 -4.78
C LEU A 245 14.24 46.04 -4.50
N GLY A 246 12.95 46.39 -4.48
CA GLY A 246 12.46 47.76 -4.46
C GLY A 246 12.48 48.38 -5.85
N PRO A 247 12.29 49.69 -5.95
CA PRO A 247 12.33 50.42 -7.21
C PRO A 247 13.68 50.29 -7.91
N PRO A 248 13.70 50.19 -9.27
CA PRO A 248 14.95 50.15 -10.01
C PRO A 248 15.81 51.40 -9.74
N LEU A 249 17.12 51.21 -9.68
CA LEU A 249 18.06 52.32 -9.52
C LEU A 249 18.18 53.07 -10.84
N VAL A 250 18.00 54.41 -10.79
CA VAL A 250 18.12 55.32 -11.92
C VAL A 250 19.22 56.32 -11.63
N GLU A 251 19.99 56.71 -12.67
CA GLU A 251 21.04 57.69 -12.54
C GLU A 251 20.44 59.04 -12.14
N VAL A 252 21.04 59.68 -11.12
CA VAL A 252 20.62 61.00 -10.64
C VAL A 252 21.30 62.06 -11.47
N PRO A 253 20.55 62.87 -12.27
CA PRO A 253 21.14 63.95 -13.01
C PRO A 253 21.78 64.98 -12.09
N ASN A 254 22.95 65.51 -12.48
CA ASN A 254 23.52 66.68 -11.81
C ASN A 254 22.82 67.96 -12.27
N VAL A 255 22.07 68.58 -11.35
CA VAL A 255 21.31 69.80 -11.60
C VAL A 255 21.83 70.99 -10.82
N SER A 256 22.98 70.89 -10.17
CA SER A 256 23.64 71.97 -9.50
C SER A 256 23.94 73.10 -10.52
N THR A 257 23.74 74.32 -10.11
CA THR A 257 23.90 75.55 -10.95
C THR A 257 22.87 75.78 -12.02
N ARG A 258 21.84 74.85 -12.13
CA ARG A 258 20.73 75.04 -13.05
C ARG A 258 19.63 75.93 -12.46
N ASN A 259 18.82 76.51 -13.33
CA ASN A 259 17.54 77.09 -12.91
C ASN A 259 16.64 76.06 -12.31
N VAL A 260 15.88 76.41 -11.29
CA VAL A 260 14.96 75.46 -10.55
C VAL A 260 14.00 74.75 -11.48
N ALA A 261 13.41 75.49 -12.45
CA ALA A 261 12.44 74.89 -13.38
C ALA A 261 13.09 73.84 -14.29
N ASP A 262 14.30 74.10 -14.79
CA ASP A 262 15.06 73.15 -15.61
C ASP A 262 15.59 71.98 -14.79
N ALA A 263 15.97 72.18 -13.53
CA ALA A 263 16.41 71.21 -12.60
C ALA A 263 15.26 70.25 -12.22
N GLU A 264 14.11 70.85 -11.87
CA GLU A 264 12.90 70.07 -11.54
C GLU A 264 12.45 69.20 -12.71
N LYS A 265 12.44 69.79 -13.91
CA LYS A 265 12.08 69.05 -15.14
C LYS A 265 13.05 67.89 -15.37
N ALA A 266 14.35 68.11 -15.30
CA ALA A 266 15.35 67.08 -15.54
C ALA A 266 15.26 65.90 -14.53
N LEU A 267 15.00 66.18 -13.27
CA LEU A 267 14.79 65.16 -12.24
C LEU A 267 13.49 64.41 -12.39
N LYS A 268 12.39 65.10 -12.74
CA LYS A 268 11.09 64.43 -13.01
C LYS A 268 11.14 63.55 -14.27
N ASP A 269 11.82 64.02 -15.31
CA ASP A 269 12.02 63.25 -16.54
C ASP A 269 12.85 61.97 -16.29
N ALA A 270 13.77 62.03 -15.31
CA ALA A 270 14.52 60.88 -14.81
C ALA A 270 13.74 60.01 -13.82
N GLY A 271 12.53 60.37 -13.45
CA GLY A 271 11.64 59.56 -12.59
C GLY A 271 11.74 59.87 -11.12
N PHE A 272 12.32 60.98 -10.69
CA PHE A 272 12.43 61.40 -9.29
C PHE A 272 11.34 62.35 -8.87
N GLN A 273 11.00 62.36 -7.57
CA GLN A 273 10.25 63.45 -6.96
C GLN A 273 11.20 64.57 -6.57
N VAL A 274 10.71 65.80 -6.52
CA VAL A 274 11.53 66.96 -6.22
C VAL A 274 10.92 67.76 -5.09
N GLU A 275 11.73 68.00 -4.05
CA GLU A 275 11.43 68.91 -2.95
C GLU A 275 12.34 70.13 -3.06
N ILE A 276 11.76 71.32 -3.08
CA ILE A 276 12.52 72.56 -3.20
C ILE A 276 12.58 73.25 -1.85
N ARG A 277 13.80 73.57 -1.39
CA ARG A 277 14.03 74.28 -0.13
C ARG A 277 14.65 75.63 -0.41
N TYR A 278 14.00 76.65 0.08
CA TYR A 278 14.51 78.04 0.05
C TYR A 278 14.97 78.45 1.41
N PRO A 279 16.13 79.09 1.55
CA PRO A 279 16.58 79.68 2.83
C PRO A 279 15.65 80.80 3.27
N GLN A 280 15.40 80.93 4.57
CA GLN A 280 14.47 81.92 5.11
C GLN A 280 15.07 83.35 4.92
N GLY A 281 14.22 84.25 4.43
CA GLY A 281 14.56 85.73 4.37
C GLY A 281 15.30 86.15 3.15
N ILE A 282 15.49 85.38 2.11
CA ILE A 282 16.16 85.70 0.87
C ILE A 282 15.20 85.62 -0.30
N HIS A 283 15.28 86.68 -1.22
CA HIS A 283 14.56 86.57 -2.49
C HIS A 283 15.24 85.59 -3.42
N PRO A 284 14.53 84.52 -3.89
CA PRO A 284 15.18 83.45 -4.60
C PRO A 284 15.73 83.89 -5.93
N LEU A 285 17.02 83.63 -6.20
CA LEU A 285 17.62 83.69 -7.53
C LEU A 285 17.14 82.56 -8.44
N ASN A 286 16.41 81.62 -7.89
CA ASN A 286 15.90 80.40 -8.57
C ASN A 286 17.05 79.54 -9.19
N ILE A 287 18.21 79.52 -8.53
CA ILE A 287 19.35 78.73 -8.96
C ILE A 287 19.64 77.66 -7.86
N VAL A 288 19.77 76.43 -8.29
CA VAL A 288 20.09 75.26 -7.42
C VAL A 288 21.61 75.38 -7.02
N TYR A 289 21.90 75.54 -5.75
CA TYR A 289 23.28 75.50 -5.30
C TYR A 289 23.71 74.14 -4.75
N ALA A 290 22.78 73.30 -4.32
CA ALA A 290 23.04 71.92 -3.88
C ALA A 290 21.81 71.03 -4.11
N GLN A 291 22.05 69.75 -4.34
CA GLN A 291 21.06 68.71 -4.41
C GLN A 291 21.40 67.52 -3.47
N ASP A 292 20.41 66.89 -2.90
CA ASP A 292 20.58 65.75 -2.01
C ASP A 292 19.51 64.69 -2.34
N PRO A 293 19.91 63.46 -2.73
CA PRO A 293 21.28 62.99 -2.99
C PRO A 293 22.00 63.72 -4.12
N PRO A 294 23.33 63.79 -4.07
CA PRO A 294 24.15 64.47 -5.13
C PRO A 294 24.02 63.67 -6.44
N GLY A 295 23.98 64.36 -7.56
CA GLY A 295 23.87 63.76 -8.91
C GLY A 295 25.18 63.75 -9.68
N GLY A 296 25.16 63.07 -10.83
CA GLY A 296 26.32 62.92 -11.72
C GLY A 296 27.26 61.79 -11.31
N ASP A 297 28.34 61.61 -12.10
CA ASP A 297 29.37 60.58 -11.84
C ASP A 297 28.82 59.11 -11.71
N GLY A 298 27.72 58.80 -12.41
CA GLY A 298 27.08 57.46 -12.34
C GLY A 298 26.39 57.18 -11.01
N ARG A 299 26.13 58.18 -10.19
CA ARG A 299 25.38 58.01 -8.94
C ARG A 299 23.93 57.70 -9.24
N THR A 300 23.43 56.68 -8.56
CA THR A 300 22.05 56.19 -8.73
C THR A 300 21.24 56.36 -7.45
N ALA A 301 19.92 56.51 -7.63
CA ALA A 301 18.97 56.49 -6.54
C ALA A 301 17.73 55.68 -6.99
N PRO A 302 16.92 55.18 -6.06
CA PRO A 302 15.69 54.46 -6.39
C PRO A 302 14.74 55.37 -7.19
N LYS A 303 14.18 54.89 -8.29
CA LYS A 303 13.14 55.58 -9.06
C LYS A 303 11.96 55.95 -8.14
N GLY A 304 11.45 57.19 -8.29
CA GLY A 304 10.41 57.74 -7.42
C GLY A 304 10.87 58.28 -6.08
N SER A 305 12.19 58.15 -5.73
CA SER A 305 12.72 58.79 -4.52
C SER A 305 12.76 60.32 -4.65
N THR A 306 12.72 60.99 -3.52
CA THR A 306 12.75 62.49 -3.46
C THR A 306 14.17 62.99 -3.51
N ILE A 307 14.45 63.92 -4.43
CA ILE A 307 15.67 64.68 -4.49
C ILE A 307 15.38 66.09 -3.94
N VAL A 308 16.11 66.48 -2.92
CA VAL A 308 15.95 67.79 -2.31
C VAL A 308 16.85 68.81 -3.04
N LEU A 309 16.28 69.90 -3.54
CA LEU A 309 16.97 70.97 -4.16
C LEU A 309 17.08 72.17 -3.19
N ASN A 310 18.30 72.55 -2.84
CA ASN A 310 18.53 73.75 -2.11
C ASN A 310 18.80 74.91 -3.08
N VAL A 311 18.03 75.99 -2.96
CA VAL A 311 17.96 77.11 -3.93
C VAL A 311 18.28 78.42 -3.29
N PHE A 312 19.02 79.29 -4.03
CA PHE A 312 19.24 80.64 -3.62
C PHE A 312 18.09 81.55 -4.08
#